data_05953c6f62fe21c193d2515adc974063
#
_entry.id   05953c6f62fe21c193d2515adc974063
#
_cell.length_a   1.000
_cell.length_b   1.000
_cell.length_c   1.000
_cell.angle_alpha   90.00
_cell.angle_beta   90.00
_cell.angle_gamma   90.00
#
_symmetry.space_group_name_H-M   'P 1'
#
loop_
_entity.id
_entity.type
_entity.pdbx_description
1 polymer ?
#
loop_
_entity_poly.entity_id
_entity_poly.type
_entity_poly.pdbx_seq_one_letter_code
_entity_poly.pdbx_strand_id
1 'polypeptide(L)'
;MTQGPAEHAAVLNGVSLHWFEWGAPGPEPSIVLIHATGFHARCWDQVVKALPGRHVLALDLRGHGRSGKTPPFSWDSYGNDLVAWAEHLGLAGAIAAGHSMGGYALTDAAASKPEAFARLLLIDPVILPPELYAERASGPQDPSAHPTAKRRNHWENWEAMEARFADRLPFKRWVPAVLQDYCRYGVLPGPEGDFVLACPPEVEASIYLGSAGRDIYQRIPEVRVPVTVLRAPPRTGPRDVMDFSASPTWPELASKFPQARDVVLPEHSHFIPMEAPALTAAYILGER
;
A
#
# COMPACT_ATOMS: atom_id res chain seq x y z
N MET A 1 5.76 -20.73 19.52
CA MET A 1 4.95 -20.48 18.31
C MET A 1 4.36 -19.09 18.50
N THR A 2 4.80 -18.10 17.76
CA THR A 2 4.18 -16.78 17.77
C THR A 2 2.76 -16.94 17.23
N GLN A 3 1.78 -16.64 18.06
CA GLN A 3 0.38 -16.54 17.63
C GLN A 3 0.32 -15.57 16.42
N GLY A 4 -0.48 -15.92 15.39
CA GLY A 4 -0.71 -15.01 14.24
C GLY A 4 -1.33 -13.68 14.73
N PRO A 5 -1.48 -12.68 13.84
CA PRO A 5 -2.10 -11.41 14.22
C PRO A 5 -3.54 -11.61 14.66
N ALA A 6 -4.01 -10.76 15.56
CA ALA A 6 -5.44 -10.59 15.81
C ALA A 6 -6.09 -9.96 14.57
N GLU A 7 -7.34 -10.33 14.29
CA GLU A 7 -8.10 -9.83 13.14
C GLU A 7 -9.28 -8.99 13.64
N HIS A 8 -9.48 -7.85 13.00
CA HIS A 8 -10.51 -6.90 13.35
C HIS A 8 -11.25 -6.42 12.11
N ALA A 9 -12.49 -5.99 12.29
CA ALA A 9 -13.26 -5.35 11.23
C ALA A 9 -14.26 -4.34 11.82
N ALA A 10 -14.49 -3.27 11.08
CA ALA A 10 -15.53 -2.29 11.40
C ALA A 10 -16.08 -1.67 10.11
N VAL A 11 -17.33 -1.22 10.15
CA VAL A 11 -17.91 -0.43 9.06
C VAL A 11 -17.53 1.03 9.27
N LEU A 12 -16.64 1.54 8.44
CA LEU A 12 -16.09 2.89 8.51
C LEU A 12 -16.21 3.54 7.13
N ASN A 13 -16.57 4.80 7.08
CA ASN A 13 -16.74 5.53 5.82
C ASN A 13 -17.55 4.76 4.75
N GLY A 14 -18.62 4.05 5.19
CA GLY A 14 -19.53 3.30 4.33
C GLY A 14 -19.00 1.97 3.76
N VAL A 15 -17.84 1.49 4.23
CA VAL A 15 -17.26 0.21 3.83
C VAL A 15 -16.81 -0.60 5.05
N SER A 16 -16.93 -1.94 4.99
CA SER A 16 -16.31 -2.81 5.98
C SER A 16 -14.79 -2.80 5.78
N LEU A 17 -14.06 -2.17 6.67
CA LEU A 17 -12.61 -2.20 6.70
C LEU A 17 -12.12 -3.31 7.62
N HIS A 18 -11.12 -4.07 7.17
CA HIS A 18 -10.52 -5.19 7.88
C HIS A 18 -9.04 -4.89 8.14
N TRP A 19 -8.54 -5.19 9.37
CA TRP A 19 -7.14 -4.98 9.68
C TRP A 19 -6.59 -6.07 10.58
N PHE A 20 -5.28 -6.15 10.61
CA PHE A 20 -4.52 -7.10 11.41
C PHE A 20 -3.68 -6.36 12.44
N GLU A 21 -3.57 -6.95 13.64
CA GLU A 21 -2.85 -6.38 14.78
C GLU A 21 -1.85 -7.39 15.34
N TRP A 22 -0.61 -6.98 15.47
CA TRP A 22 0.46 -7.71 16.13
C TRP A 22 0.93 -6.95 17.37
N GLY A 23 1.19 -7.70 18.44
CA GLY A 23 1.58 -7.11 19.72
C GLY A 23 0.43 -6.41 20.43
N ALA A 24 0.77 -5.46 21.29
CA ALA A 24 -0.19 -4.63 22.02
C ALA A 24 0.34 -3.21 22.16
N PRO A 25 -0.53 -2.20 22.31
CA PRO A 25 -0.12 -0.84 22.64
C PRO A 25 0.79 -0.79 23.86
N GLY A 26 1.85 0.02 23.78
CA GLY A 26 2.85 0.18 24.80
C GLY A 26 3.40 1.61 24.84
N PRO A 27 4.55 1.85 25.49
CA PRO A 27 5.16 3.17 25.58
C PRO A 27 5.70 3.67 24.22
N GLU A 28 6.04 2.73 23.33
CA GLU A 28 6.52 3.06 21.99
C GLU A 28 5.35 3.36 21.04
N PRO A 29 5.52 4.28 20.09
CA PRO A 29 4.50 4.57 19.10
C PRO A 29 4.03 3.32 18.34
N SER A 30 2.74 3.17 18.12
CA SER A 30 2.19 2.14 17.25
C SER A 30 2.72 2.33 15.82
N ILE A 31 2.88 1.22 15.10
CA ILE A 31 3.30 1.23 13.70
C ILE A 31 2.07 0.92 12.83
N VAL A 32 1.84 1.73 11.83
CA VAL A 32 0.76 1.60 10.85
C VAL A 32 1.34 1.26 9.49
N LEU A 33 0.85 0.19 8.85
CA LEU A 33 1.34 -0.30 7.58
C LEU A 33 0.23 -0.32 6.54
N ILE A 34 0.44 0.37 5.40
CA ILE A 34 -0.54 0.53 4.32
C ILE A 34 0.03 -0.01 3.01
N HIS A 35 -0.66 -1.00 2.44
CA HIS A 35 -0.20 -1.74 1.26
C HIS A 35 -0.47 -1.03 -0.07
N ALA A 36 0.08 -1.57 -1.16
CA ALA A 36 -0.09 -1.10 -2.54
C ALA A 36 -1.38 -1.62 -3.20
N THR A 37 -1.75 -1.06 -4.36
CA THR A 37 -2.82 -1.59 -5.23
C THR A 37 -2.58 -3.05 -5.58
N GLY A 38 -3.60 -3.89 -5.46
CA GLY A 38 -3.53 -5.33 -5.76
C GLY A 38 -2.86 -6.18 -4.68
N PHE A 39 -2.50 -5.57 -3.53
CA PHE A 39 -1.90 -6.21 -2.37
C PHE A 39 -2.91 -6.34 -1.21
N HIS A 40 -2.44 -6.71 -0.04
CA HIS A 40 -3.21 -6.82 1.19
C HIS A 40 -2.30 -6.66 2.42
N ALA A 41 -2.88 -6.49 3.60
CA ALA A 41 -2.17 -6.24 4.86
C ALA A 41 -1.13 -7.31 5.19
N ARG A 42 -1.41 -8.58 4.91
CA ARG A 42 -0.50 -9.70 5.22
C ARG A 42 0.77 -9.74 4.35
N CYS A 43 0.88 -8.87 3.31
CA CYS A 43 2.15 -8.67 2.59
C CYS A 43 3.23 -8.03 3.46
N TRP A 44 2.85 -7.48 4.60
CA TRP A 44 3.76 -6.90 5.59
C TRP A 44 4.31 -7.90 6.60
N ASP A 45 3.87 -9.17 6.61
CA ASP A 45 4.23 -10.17 7.62
C ASP A 45 5.75 -10.30 7.84
N GLN A 46 6.54 -10.25 6.75
CA GLN A 46 7.99 -10.37 6.87
C GLN A 46 8.65 -9.07 7.38
N VAL A 47 8.05 -7.91 7.12
CA VAL A 47 8.45 -6.63 7.73
C VAL A 47 8.12 -6.66 9.23
N VAL A 48 6.93 -7.12 9.59
CA VAL A 48 6.49 -7.24 11.00
C VAL A 48 7.41 -8.17 11.80
N LYS A 49 7.86 -9.29 11.21
CA LYS A 49 8.85 -10.18 11.86
C LYS A 49 10.17 -9.47 12.19
N ALA A 50 10.52 -8.44 11.45
CA ALA A 50 11.69 -7.59 11.70
C ALA A 50 11.40 -6.40 12.63
N LEU A 51 10.21 -6.34 13.26
CA LEU A 51 9.77 -5.34 14.22
C LEU A 51 9.44 -6.00 15.57
N PRO A 52 10.37 -6.73 16.20
CA PRO A 52 10.06 -7.51 17.40
C PRO A 52 9.60 -6.62 18.55
N GLY A 53 8.55 -7.07 19.25
CA GLY A 53 8.01 -6.37 20.42
C GLY A 53 7.25 -5.08 20.12
N ARG A 54 7.07 -4.71 18.85
CA ARG A 54 6.32 -3.51 18.47
C ARG A 54 4.83 -3.83 18.29
N HIS A 55 4.00 -2.86 18.65
CA HIS A 55 2.60 -2.86 18.30
C HIS A 55 2.45 -2.42 16.84
N VAL A 56 1.90 -3.29 15.99
CA VAL A 56 1.78 -3.05 14.54
C VAL A 56 0.34 -3.28 14.09
N LEU A 57 -0.16 -2.36 13.30
CA LEU A 57 -1.47 -2.39 12.68
C LEU A 57 -1.31 -2.35 11.15
N ALA A 58 -1.89 -3.31 10.44
CA ALA A 58 -1.88 -3.30 8.96
C ALA A 58 -3.31 -3.41 8.43
N LEU A 59 -3.70 -2.45 7.60
CA LEU A 59 -5.06 -2.34 7.05
C LEU A 59 -5.14 -3.00 5.69
N ASP A 60 -6.18 -3.81 5.46
CA ASP A 60 -6.67 -4.13 4.13
C ASP A 60 -7.45 -2.92 3.60
N LEU A 61 -6.94 -2.25 2.58
CA LEU A 61 -7.61 -1.10 1.98
C LEU A 61 -8.93 -1.51 1.31
N ARG A 62 -9.88 -0.59 1.17
CA ARG A 62 -11.10 -0.76 0.36
C ARG A 62 -10.79 -1.47 -0.96
N GLY A 63 -11.58 -2.46 -1.33
CA GLY A 63 -11.37 -3.24 -2.56
C GLY A 63 -10.35 -4.37 -2.44
N HIS A 64 -9.60 -4.46 -1.34
CA HIS A 64 -8.49 -5.41 -1.16
C HIS A 64 -8.72 -6.37 0.01
N GLY A 65 -7.95 -7.46 0.03
CA GLY A 65 -7.89 -8.38 1.13
C GLY A 65 -9.27 -8.83 1.61
N ARG A 66 -9.53 -8.70 2.90
CA ARG A 66 -10.82 -9.01 3.54
C ARG A 66 -11.75 -7.80 3.65
N SER A 67 -11.27 -6.60 3.31
CA SER A 67 -12.11 -5.40 3.28
C SER A 67 -13.17 -5.45 2.18
N GLY A 68 -14.24 -4.70 2.38
CA GLY A 68 -15.37 -4.59 1.45
C GLY A 68 -14.95 -4.10 0.07
N LYS A 69 -15.66 -4.61 -0.97
CA LYS A 69 -15.43 -4.27 -2.38
C LYS A 69 -16.43 -3.22 -2.87
N THR A 70 -16.81 -2.31 -1.98
CA THR A 70 -17.82 -1.27 -2.26
C THR A 70 -17.16 -0.01 -2.83
N PRO A 71 -17.57 0.50 -3.99
CA PRO A 71 -17.09 1.78 -4.51
C PRO A 71 -17.46 2.95 -3.58
N PRO A 72 -16.89 4.17 -3.77
CA PRO A 72 -15.99 4.53 -4.88
C PRO A 72 -14.55 4.04 -4.68
N PHE A 73 -13.85 3.78 -5.80
CA PHE A 73 -12.44 3.38 -5.81
C PHE A 73 -11.53 4.54 -6.24
N SER A 74 -11.97 5.79 -6.08
CA SER A 74 -11.11 6.95 -6.25
C SER A 74 -10.05 7.01 -5.15
N TRP A 75 -8.88 7.51 -5.44
CA TRP A 75 -7.79 7.54 -4.47
C TRP A 75 -8.06 8.44 -3.27
N ASP A 76 -8.90 9.46 -3.40
CA ASP A 76 -9.42 10.27 -2.27
C ASP A 76 -10.16 9.42 -1.22
N SER A 77 -10.85 8.35 -1.68
CA SER A 77 -11.58 7.48 -0.77
C SER A 77 -10.66 6.73 0.17
N TYR A 78 -9.44 6.41 -0.27
CA TYR A 78 -8.45 5.71 0.57
C TYR A 78 -7.89 6.61 1.67
N GLY A 79 -7.61 7.88 1.37
CA GLY A 79 -7.25 8.86 2.40
C GLY A 79 -8.37 9.04 3.45
N ASN A 80 -9.60 9.17 2.99
CA ASN A 80 -10.78 9.30 3.87
C ASN A 80 -11.01 8.03 4.72
N ASP A 81 -10.81 6.84 4.15
CA ASP A 81 -10.89 5.57 4.89
C ASP A 81 -9.83 5.49 5.99
N LEU A 82 -8.59 5.93 5.69
CA LEU A 82 -7.51 5.96 6.67
C LEU A 82 -7.79 6.94 7.81
N VAL A 83 -8.37 8.10 7.52
CA VAL A 83 -8.81 9.07 8.55
C VAL A 83 -9.85 8.42 9.45
N ALA A 84 -10.91 7.85 8.88
CA ALA A 84 -11.98 7.20 9.64
C ALA A 84 -11.47 6.02 10.48
N TRP A 85 -10.51 5.25 9.93
CA TRP A 85 -9.88 4.15 10.65
C TRP A 85 -8.97 4.64 11.78
N ALA A 86 -8.18 5.69 11.56
CA ALA A 86 -7.35 6.32 12.58
C ALA A 86 -8.20 6.88 13.74
N GLU A 87 -9.34 7.48 13.43
CA GLU A 87 -10.31 7.97 14.42
C GLU A 87 -10.92 6.83 15.22
N HIS A 88 -11.37 5.78 14.54
CA HIS A 88 -11.95 4.60 15.19
C HIS A 88 -11.00 3.95 16.20
N LEU A 89 -9.70 3.91 15.88
CA LEU A 89 -8.66 3.37 16.74
C LEU A 89 -8.13 4.35 17.79
N GLY A 90 -8.50 5.64 17.71
CA GLY A 90 -7.92 6.68 18.55
C GLY A 90 -6.41 6.84 18.33
N LEU A 91 -5.93 6.66 17.10
CA LEU A 91 -4.50 6.77 16.79
C LEU A 91 -3.98 8.17 17.08
N ALA A 92 -2.87 8.23 17.82
CA ALA A 92 -2.14 9.45 18.12
C ALA A 92 -0.63 9.17 18.05
N GLY A 93 0.07 9.95 17.24
CA GLY A 93 1.53 9.88 17.14
C GLY A 93 2.08 8.55 16.58
N ALA A 94 1.33 7.84 15.74
CA ALA A 94 1.79 6.59 15.14
C ALA A 94 2.92 6.81 14.11
N ILE A 95 3.81 5.83 13.97
CA ILE A 95 4.75 5.76 12.87
C ILE A 95 4.03 5.06 11.71
N ALA A 96 3.89 5.72 10.56
CA ALA A 96 3.15 5.13 9.45
C ALA A 96 4.05 4.88 8.24
N ALA A 97 3.94 3.68 7.64
CA ALA A 97 4.61 3.33 6.40
C ALA A 97 3.58 2.94 5.33
N GLY A 98 3.68 3.55 4.15
CA GLY A 98 2.79 3.28 3.02
C GLY A 98 3.55 3.00 1.75
N HIS A 99 3.21 1.89 1.08
CA HIS A 99 3.81 1.49 -0.18
C HIS A 99 2.92 1.88 -1.36
N SER A 100 3.51 2.49 -2.38
CA SER A 100 2.83 2.78 -3.65
C SER A 100 1.56 3.66 -3.44
N MET A 101 0.36 3.18 -3.80
CA MET A 101 -0.92 3.83 -3.50
C MET A 101 -1.10 4.06 -1.99
N GLY A 102 -0.63 3.14 -1.14
CA GLY A 102 -0.66 3.31 0.32
C GLY A 102 0.12 4.54 0.78
N GLY A 103 1.20 4.89 0.07
CA GLY A 103 1.94 6.14 0.32
C GLY A 103 1.15 7.39 -0.06
N TYR A 104 0.41 7.36 -1.17
CA TYR A 104 -0.52 8.42 -1.54
C TYR A 104 -1.61 8.60 -0.48
N ALA A 105 -2.28 7.50 -0.11
CA ALA A 105 -3.36 7.52 0.88
C ALA A 105 -2.91 8.04 2.25
N LEU A 106 -1.70 7.64 2.70
CA LEU A 106 -1.11 8.18 3.93
C LEU A 106 -0.81 9.67 3.86
N THR A 107 -0.34 10.16 2.71
CA THR A 107 -0.09 11.59 2.51
C THR A 107 -1.38 12.39 2.67
N ASP A 108 -2.47 11.95 2.04
CA ASP A 108 -3.78 12.61 2.15
C ASP A 108 -4.36 12.52 3.58
N ALA A 109 -4.25 11.35 4.22
CA ALA A 109 -4.69 11.16 5.60
C ALA A 109 -3.90 12.01 6.60
N ALA A 110 -2.58 12.11 6.47
CA ALA A 110 -1.74 12.91 7.35
C ALA A 110 -1.96 14.42 7.19
N ALA A 111 -2.34 14.86 6.00
CA ALA A 111 -2.77 16.23 5.77
C ALA A 111 -4.12 16.55 6.46
N SER A 112 -5.03 15.56 6.52
CA SER A 112 -6.35 15.71 7.13
C SER A 112 -6.34 15.53 8.65
N LYS A 113 -5.44 14.65 9.17
CA LYS A 113 -5.36 14.25 10.57
C LYS A 113 -3.91 14.13 11.04
N PRO A 114 -3.18 15.27 11.10
CA PRO A 114 -1.76 15.26 11.41
C PRO A 114 -1.43 14.69 12.80
N GLU A 115 -2.30 14.84 13.79
CA GLU A 115 -2.10 14.33 15.14
C GLU A 115 -2.08 12.79 15.24
N ALA A 116 -2.64 12.10 14.26
CA ALA A 116 -2.61 10.63 14.23
C ALA A 116 -1.19 10.08 14.01
N PHE A 117 -0.30 10.87 13.41
CA PHE A 117 1.01 10.41 12.96
C PHE A 117 2.15 11.22 13.59
N ALA A 118 3.24 10.54 13.99
CA ALA A 118 4.48 11.16 14.42
C ALA A 118 5.47 11.37 13.27
N ARG A 119 5.45 10.44 12.29
CA ARG A 119 6.25 10.50 11.06
C ARG A 119 5.74 9.54 9.99
N LEU A 120 6.09 9.82 8.74
CA LEU A 120 5.73 8.99 7.59
C LEU A 120 6.96 8.40 6.91
N LEU A 121 6.89 7.13 6.52
CA LEU A 121 7.75 6.48 5.56
C LEU A 121 6.93 6.19 4.30
N LEU A 122 7.13 6.98 3.26
CA LEU A 122 6.47 6.81 1.98
C LEU A 122 7.39 5.96 1.09
N ILE A 123 7.02 4.69 0.89
CA ILE A 123 7.83 3.72 0.16
C ILE A 123 7.36 3.69 -1.28
N ASP A 124 8.16 4.25 -2.14
CA ASP A 124 7.93 4.36 -3.59
C ASP A 124 6.50 4.81 -3.93
N PRO A 125 6.02 5.91 -3.30
CA PRO A 125 4.63 6.34 -3.42
C PRO A 125 4.29 6.70 -4.87
N VAL A 126 3.10 6.31 -5.33
CA VAL A 126 2.62 6.73 -6.66
C VAL A 126 2.09 8.15 -6.58
N ILE A 127 3.02 9.09 -6.41
CA ILE A 127 2.79 10.53 -6.52
C ILE A 127 3.62 11.01 -7.70
N LEU A 128 2.94 11.26 -8.81
CA LEU A 128 3.53 11.58 -10.10
C LEU A 128 3.86 13.07 -10.21
N PRO A 129 4.62 13.52 -11.22
CA PRO A 129 4.81 14.95 -11.49
C PRO A 129 3.49 15.71 -11.56
N PRO A 130 3.43 16.95 -11.07
CA PRO A 130 2.18 17.75 -11.01
C PRO A 130 1.46 17.88 -12.35
N GLU A 131 2.21 17.97 -13.45
CA GLU A 131 1.68 18.13 -14.80
C GLU A 131 0.76 16.99 -15.21
N LEU A 132 1.05 15.77 -14.71
CA LEU A 132 0.27 14.58 -15.06
C LEU A 132 -1.10 14.54 -14.37
N TYR A 133 -1.28 15.25 -13.27
CA TYR A 133 -2.60 15.35 -12.63
C TYR A 133 -3.54 16.24 -13.43
N ALA A 134 -3.03 17.31 -14.05
CA ALA A 134 -3.79 18.19 -14.92
C ALA A 134 -4.28 17.48 -16.21
N GLU A 135 -3.48 16.54 -16.74
CA GLU A 135 -3.78 15.80 -17.96
C GLU A 135 -4.79 14.65 -17.74
N ARG A 136 -4.86 14.10 -16.51
CA ARG A 136 -5.69 12.93 -16.20
C ARG A 136 -7.17 13.21 -15.98
N ALA A 137 -7.59 14.45 -15.92
CA ALA A 137 -8.94 14.89 -15.54
C ALA A 137 -10.05 14.63 -16.58
N SER A 138 -9.88 13.74 -17.56
CA SER A 138 -10.84 13.60 -18.66
C SER A 138 -11.61 12.27 -18.66
N GLY A 139 -12.83 12.32 -18.11
CA GLY A 139 -13.95 11.45 -18.47
C GLY A 139 -14.00 10.06 -17.78
N PRO A 140 -15.18 9.42 -17.78
CA PRO A 140 -15.35 8.07 -17.27
C PRO A 140 -14.56 7.08 -18.12
N GLN A 141 -13.72 6.26 -17.49
CA GLN A 141 -12.97 5.18 -18.12
C GLN A 141 -13.64 3.85 -17.81
N ASP A 142 -13.67 2.95 -18.79
CA ASP A 142 -14.20 1.61 -18.60
C ASP A 142 -13.15 0.70 -17.95
N PRO A 143 -13.36 0.23 -16.70
CA PRO A 143 -12.42 -0.68 -16.04
C PRO A 143 -12.17 -1.98 -16.81
N SER A 144 -13.14 -2.48 -17.56
CA SER A 144 -13.00 -3.72 -18.34
C SER A 144 -11.96 -3.61 -19.47
N ALA A 145 -11.70 -2.40 -19.96
CA ALA A 145 -10.67 -2.12 -20.96
C ALA A 145 -9.24 -2.14 -20.38
N HIS A 146 -9.09 -1.97 -19.06
CA HIS A 146 -7.78 -1.93 -18.42
C HIS A 146 -7.11 -3.33 -18.44
N PRO A 147 -5.80 -3.43 -18.74
CA PRO A 147 -5.10 -4.72 -18.81
C PRO A 147 -5.24 -5.56 -17.52
N THR A 148 -5.30 -4.92 -16.36
CA THR A 148 -5.45 -5.58 -15.06
C THR A 148 -6.78 -6.33 -14.94
N ALA A 149 -7.87 -5.88 -15.58
CA ALA A 149 -9.16 -6.57 -15.56
C ALA A 149 -9.09 -7.97 -16.21
N LYS A 150 -8.06 -8.22 -17.04
CA LYS A 150 -7.83 -9.51 -17.70
C LYS A 150 -6.94 -10.47 -16.88
N ARG A 151 -6.56 -10.12 -15.66
CA ARG A 151 -5.77 -11.00 -14.79
C ARG A 151 -6.57 -12.27 -14.47
N ARG A 152 -5.85 -13.40 -14.35
CA ARG A 152 -6.45 -14.65 -13.86
C ARG A 152 -7.00 -14.43 -12.45
N ASN A 153 -8.31 -14.63 -12.27
CA ASN A 153 -9.00 -14.46 -10.99
C ASN A 153 -9.14 -15.79 -10.23
N HIS A 154 -9.32 -16.91 -10.92
CA HIS A 154 -9.62 -18.22 -10.34
C HIS A 154 -8.37 -19.07 -10.20
N TRP A 155 -8.18 -19.67 -9.02
CA TRP A 155 -7.02 -20.46 -8.64
C TRP A 155 -7.48 -21.74 -7.93
N GLU A 156 -6.77 -22.83 -8.16
CA GLU A 156 -7.01 -24.09 -7.46
C GLU A 156 -6.71 -23.94 -5.95
N ASN A 157 -5.58 -23.32 -5.65
CA ASN A 157 -5.12 -22.99 -4.31
C ASN A 157 -4.04 -21.88 -4.40
N TRP A 158 -3.57 -21.41 -3.26
CA TRP A 158 -2.53 -20.37 -3.21
C TRP A 158 -1.15 -20.90 -3.64
N GLU A 159 -0.87 -22.19 -3.44
CA GLU A 159 0.37 -22.86 -3.86
C GLU A 159 0.51 -22.86 -5.39
N ALA A 160 -0.58 -23.11 -6.12
CA ALA A 160 -0.61 -23.01 -7.58
C ALA A 160 -0.35 -21.57 -8.06
N MET A 161 -0.80 -20.56 -7.31
CA MET A 161 -0.50 -19.15 -7.58
C MET A 161 0.98 -18.84 -7.34
N GLU A 162 1.55 -19.29 -6.22
CA GLU A 162 2.96 -19.13 -5.88
C GLU A 162 3.86 -19.77 -6.94
N ALA A 163 3.61 -21.04 -7.27
CA ALA A 163 4.37 -21.76 -8.29
C ALA A 163 4.34 -21.06 -9.66
N ARG A 164 3.21 -20.43 -10.02
CA ARG A 164 3.12 -19.66 -11.27
C ARG A 164 3.94 -18.39 -11.26
N PHE A 165 4.11 -17.75 -10.10
CA PHE A 165 4.76 -16.45 -9.99
C PHE A 165 6.25 -16.52 -9.66
N ALA A 166 6.73 -17.57 -8.99
CA ALA A 166 8.07 -17.66 -8.42
C ALA A 166 9.22 -17.30 -9.40
N ASP A 167 9.11 -17.75 -10.66
CA ASP A 167 10.13 -17.50 -11.68
C ASP A 167 9.89 -16.28 -12.56
N ARG A 168 8.85 -15.49 -12.27
CA ARG A 168 8.44 -14.35 -13.09
C ARG A 168 8.82 -13.03 -12.44
N LEU A 169 9.27 -12.07 -13.22
CA LEU A 169 9.36 -10.70 -12.74
C LEU A 169 7.96 -10.11 -12.54
N PRO A 170 7.76 -9.31 -11.49
CA PRO A 170 8.76 -8.86 -10.48
C PRO A 170 8.99 -9.87 -9.34
N PHE A 171 8.15 -10.88 -9.19
CA PHE A 171 8.08 -11.79 -8.03
C PHE A 171 9.38 -12.54 -7.75
N LYS A 172 10.13 -12.88 -8.80
CA LYS A 172 11.44 -13.54 -8.70
C LYS A 172 12.47 -12.75 -7.87
N ARG A 173 12.28 -11.43 -7.72
CA ARG A 173 13.14 -10.57 -6.92
C ARG A 173 12.74 -10.51 -5.44
N TRP A 174 11.55 -10.96 -5.13
CA TRP A 174 11.02 -10.89 -3.77
C TRP A 174 11.65 -11.94 -2.87
N VAL A 175 11.69 -11.66 -1.58
CA VAL A 175 11.98 -12.69 -0.58
C VAL A 175 10.93 -13.80 -0.71
N PRO A 176 11.31 -15.09 -0.84
CA PRO A 176 10.36 -16.18 -1.07
C PRO A 176 9.20 -16.22 -0.06
N ALA A 177 9.49 -15.96 1.23
CA ALA A 177 8.46 -15.91 2.27
C ALA A 177 7.44 -14.78 2.04
N VAL A 178 7.85 -13.66 1.43
CA VAL A 178 6.91 -12.57 1.07
C VAL A 178 6.02 -12.99 -0.08
N LEU A 179 6.55 -13.68 -1.08
CA LEU A 179 5.74 -14.22 -2.18
C LEU A 179 4.72 -15.24 -1.65
N GLN A 180 5.14 -16.11 -0.73
CA GLN A 180 4.25 -17.06 -0.07
C GLN A 180 3.10 -16.34 0.66
N ASP A 181 3.42 -15.33 1.48
CA ASP A 181 2.41 -14.53 2.20
C ASP A 181 1.46 -13.82 1.20
N TYR A 182 2.01 -13.23 0.13
CA TYR A 182 1.22 -12.60 -0.93
C TYR A 182 0.22 -13.56 -1.57
N CYS A 183 0.65 -14.77 -1.91
CA CYS A 183 -0.22 -15.76 -2.55
C CYS A 183 -1.23 -16.34 -1.55
N ARG A 184 -0.76 -16.73 -0.35
CA ARG A 184 -1.56 -17.40 0.66
C ARG A 184 -2.74 -16.56 1.15
N TYR A 185 -2.52 -15.26 1.39
CA TYR A 185 -3.54 -14.36 1.90
C TYR A 185 -4.17 -13.48 0.81
N GLY A 186 -3.64 -13.54 -0.41
CA GLY A 186 -4.13 -12.82 -1.58
C GLY A 186 -5.24 -13.53 -2.34
N VAL A 187 -5.71 -14.69 -1.85
CA VAL A 187 -6.87 -15.41 -2.36
C VAL A 187 -7.87 -15.68 -1.25
N LEU A 188 -9.14 -15.73 -1.61
CA LEU A 188 -10.28 -16.04 -0.74
C LEU A 188 -11.06 -17.21 -1.32
N PRO A 189 -11.80 -18.00 -0.51
CA PRO A 189 -12.67 -19.05 -1.02
C PRO A 189 -13.65 -18.51 -2.07
N GLY A 190 -13.65 -19.13 -3.23
CA GLY A 190 -14.55 -18.83 -4.33
C GLY A 190 -15.86 -19.62 -4.26
N PRO A 191 -16.88 -19.23 -5.04
CA PRO A 191 -18.20 -19.85 -4.99
C PRO A 191 -18.24 -21.28 -5.56
N GLU A 192 -17.25 -21.66 -6.36
CA GLU A 192 -17.20 -22.98 -7.05
C GLU A 192 -16.28 -23.97 -6.32
N GLY A 193 -15.86 -23.67 -5.07
CA GLY A 193 -14.93 -24.51 -4.31
C GLY A 193 -13.46 -24.29 -4.68
N ASP A 194 -13.20 -23.30 -5.49
CA ASP A 194 -11.89 -22.76 -5.87
C ASP A 194 -11.50 -21.55 -4.98
N PHE A 195 -10.49 -20.82 -5.40
CA PHE A 195 -10.07 -19.57 -4.78
C PHE A 195 -10.10 -18.43 -5.79
N VAL A 196 -10.52 -17.25 -5.35
CA VAL A 196 -10.52 -16.01 -6.14
C VAL A 196 -9.59 -14.97 -5.53
N LEU A 197 -9.07 -14.07 -6.36
CA LEU A 197 -8.20 -12.99 -5.86
C LEU A 197 -8.94 -12.13 -4.82
N ALA A 198 -8.27 -11.86 -3.71
CA ALA A 198 -8.77 -11.00 -2.63
C ALA A 198 -8.91 -9.52 -3.05
N CYS A 199 -8.25 -9.11 -4.14
CA CYS A 199 -8.54 -7.91 -4.91
C CYS A 199 -9.00 -8.37 -6.31
N PRO A 200 -10.31 -8.40 -6.60
CA PRO A 200 -10.81 -8.84 -7.91
C PRO A 200 -10.22 -7.99 -9.05
N PRO A 201 -9.91 -8.59 -10.23
CA PRO A 201 -9.26 -7.89 -11.33
C PRO A 201 -9.97 -6.62 -11.79
N GLU A 202 -11.31 -6.61 -11.83
CA GLU A 202 -12.10 -5.45 -12.22
C GLU A 202 -12.07 -4.34 -11.14
N VAL A 203 -12.04 -4.72 -9.86
CA VAL A 203 -11.86 -3.79 -8.76
C VAL A 203 -10.47 -3.17 -8.82
N GLU A 204 -9.42 -3.98 -9.01
CA GLU A 204 -8.05 -3.49 -9.15
C GLU A 204 -7.91 -2.55 -10.35
N ALA A 205 -8.53 -2.87 -11.49
CA ALA A 205 -8.59 -2.00 -12.65
C ALA A 205 -9.27 -0.65 -12.34
N SER A 206 -10.41 -0.69 -11.62
CA SER A 206 -11.13 0.51 -11.19
C SER A 206 -10.26 1.39 -10.26
N ILE A 207 -9.44 0.77 -9.42
CA ILE A 207 -8.52 1.48 -8.52
C ILE A 207 -7.41 2.19 -9.31
N TYR A 208 -6.82 1.54 -10.32
CA TYR A 208 -5.84 2.19 -11.20
C TYR A 208 -6.44 3.39 -11.94
N LEU A 209 -7.65 3.25 -12.44
CA LEU A 209 -8.37 4.35 -13.11
C LEU A 209 -8.79 5.45 -12.14
N GLY A 210 -9.08 5.10 -10.89
CA GLY A 210 -9.40 6.05 -9.81
C GLY A 210 -8.22 6.92 -9.34
N SER A 211 -7.01 6.70 -9.88
CA SER A 211 -5.81 7.46 -9.53
C SER A 211 -5.81 8.92 -10.02
N ALA A 212 -6.78 9.31 -10.84
CA ALA A 212 -6.98 10.67 -11.33
C ALA A 212 -7.73 11.58 -10.33
N GLY A 213 -7.88 11.17 -9.07
CA GLY A 213 -8.60 11.89 -8.04
C GLY A 213 -8.07 13.29 -7.71
N ARG A 214 -8.19 13.70 -6.45
CA ARG A 214 -7.75 15.01 -5.97
C ARG A 214 -6.28 15.28 -6.30
N ASP A 215 -5.97 16.50 -6.68
CA ASP A 215 -4.58 16.96 -6.79
C ASP A 215 -3.91 16.93 -5.41
N ILE A 216 -3.10 15.89 -5.18
CA ILE A 216 -2.42 15.65 -3.91
C ILE A 216 -1.45 16.78 -3.54
N TYR A 217 -0.95 17.55 -4.52
CA TYR A 217 -0.03 18.66 -4.29
C TYR A 217 -0.65 19.81 -3.51
N GLN A 218 -1.99 19.92 -3.50
CA GLN A 218 -2.69 20.86 -2.63
C GLN A 218 -2.70 20.40 -1.16
N ARG A 219 -2.50 19.09 -0.93
CA ARG A 219 -2.50 18.47 0.40
C ARG A 219 -1.12 18.36 1.03
N ILE A 220 -0.09 18.11 0.22
CA ILE A 220 1.30 17.90 0.68
C ILE A 220 1.79 19.00 1.62
N PRO A 221 1.55 20.32 1.38
CA PRO A 221 1.98 21.38 2.30
C PRO A 221 1.34 21.33 3.70
N GLU A 222 0.23 20.61 3.85
CA GLU A 222 -0.47 20.42 5.13
C GLU A 222 0.13 19.29 5.98
N VAL A 223 0.96 18.42 5.39
CA VAL A 223 1.67 17.35 6.10
C VAL A 223 2.78 17.95 6.96
N ARG A 224 2.55 18.06 8.27
CA ARG A 224 3.43 18.75 9.23
C ARG A 224 4.44 17.83 9.91
N VAL A 225 4.29 16.53 9.75
CA VAL A 225 5.17 15.53 10.36
C VAL A 225 6.40 15.25 9.47
N PRO A 226 7.52 14.77 10.04
CA PRO A 226 8.67 14.33 9.25
C PRO A 226 8.32 13.24 8.26
N VAL A 227 8.79 13.37 7.02
CA VAL A 227 8.56 12.42 5.94
C VAL A 227 9.88 11.89 5.41
N THR A 228 9.98 10.57 5.24
CA THR A 228 11.03 9.94 4.42
C THR A 228 10.39 9.40 3.15
N VAL A 229 10.80 9.90 1.99
CA VAL A 229 10.49 9.30 0.70
C VAL A 229 11.58 8.29 0.38
N LEU A 230 11.24 7.01 0.44
CA LEU A 230 12.13 5.90 0.13
C LEU A 230 11.76 5.34 -1.23
N ARG A 231 12.63 5.39 -2.21
CA ARG A 231 12.28 5.03 -3.57
C ARG A 231 13.36 4.27 -4.33
N ALA A 232 12.95 3.51 -5.33
CA ALA A 232 13.81 2.90 -6.32
C ALA A 232 14.40 3.98 -7.28
N PRO A 233 15.34 3.60 -8.18
CA PRO A 233 15.79 4.50 -9.23
C PRO A 233 14.63 5.00 -10.09
N PRO A 234 14.69 6.24 -10.57
CA PRO A 234 13.63 6.80 -11.39
C PRO A 234 13.53 6.09 -12.73
N ARG A 235 12.35 6.10 -13.29
CA ARG A 235 12.09 5.54 -14.61
C ARG A 235 12.77 6.37 -15.69
N THR A 236 13.45 5.70 -16.61
CA THR A 236 14.13 6.33 -17.77
C THR A 236 13.45 6.06 -19.12
N GLY A 237 12.43 5.19 -19.15
CA GLY A 237 11.72 4.79 -20.37
C GLY A 237 10.33 5.40 -20.53
N PRO A 238 9.62 5.06 -21.61
CA PRO A 238 8.25 5.49 -21.87
C PRO A 238 7.30 5.11 -20.72
N ARG A 239 6.26 5.92 -20.49
CA ARG A 239 5.32 5.73 -19.38
C ARG A 239 4.09 4.88 -19.73
N ASP A 240 3.91 4.53 -20.96
CA ASP A 240 2.82 3.72 -21.50
C ASP A 240 2.97 2.23 -21.20
N VAL A 241 4.15 1.79 -20.77
CA VAL A 241 4.42 0.41 -20.33
C VAL A 241 4.40 0.34 -18.81
N MET A 242 3.65 -0.60 -18.27
CA MET A 242 3.62 -0.87 -16.81
C MET A 242 4.93 -1.57 -16.42
N ASP A 243 5.92 -0.80 -16.03
CA ASP A 243 7.25 -1.27 -15.63
C ASP A 243 7.48 -1.01 -14.15
N PHE A 244 7.51 -2.08 -13.36
CA PHE A 244 7.75 -2.05 -11.93
C PHE A 244 9.23 -2.22 -11.55
N SER A 245 10.15 -2.26 -12.52
CA SER A 245 11.59 -2.30 -12.23
C SER A 245 12.13 -0.95 -11.77
N ALA A 246 11.40 0.13 -12.05
CA ALA A 246 11.75 1.51 -11.71
C ALA A 246 10.65 2.19 -10.89
N SER A 247 11.05 3.25 -10.19
CA SER A 247 10.16 4.05 -9.36
C SER A 247 9.13 4.84 -10.19
N PRO A 248 7.84 4.79 -9.85
CA PRO A 248 6.85 5.72 -10.38
C PRO A 248 6.88 7.08 -9.67
N THR A 249 7.55 7.17 -8.51
CA THR A 249 7.61 8.38 -7.68
C THR A 249 8.32 9.50 -8.43
N TRP A 250 7.75 10.69 -8.38
CA TRP A 250 8.42 11.88 -8.91
C TRP A 250 9.71 12.16 -8.13
N PRO A 251 10.88 12.31 -8.80
CA PRO A 251 12.15 12.49 -8.12
C PRO A 251 12.25 13.73 -7.22
N GLU A 252 11.47 14.77 -7.51
CA GLU A 252 11.44 16.01 -6.72
C GLU A 252 10.36 16.02 -5.63
N LEU A 253 9.64 14.89 -5.43
CA LEU A 253 8.51 14.81 -4.51
C LEU A 253 8.86 15.28 -3.10
N ALA A 254 10.01 14.86 -2.56
CA ALA A 254 10.41 15.22 -1.19
C ALA A 254 10.52 16.74 -0.99
N SER A 255 10.89 17.50 -2.04
CA SER A 255 10.98 18.97 -1.98
C SER A 255 9.64 19.68 -1.79
N LYS A 256 8.53 18.98 -1.97
CA LYS A 256 7.17 19.53 -1.83
C LYS A 256 6.63 19.46 -0.41
N PHE A 257 7.19 18.58 0.42
CA PHE A 257 6.82 18.50 1.83
C PHE A 257 7.56 19.55 2.67
N PRO A 258 6.93 20.08 3.73
CA PRO A 258 7.58 21.03 4.65
C PRO A 258 8.82 20.44 5.33
N GLN A 259 8.83 19.15 5.61
CA GLN A 259 9.93 18.45 6.29
C GLN A 259 10.09 17.04 5.72
N ALA A 260 10.92 16.88 4.69
CA ALA A 260 11.17 15.58 4.10
C ALA A 260 12.62 15.35 3.71
N ARG A 261 12.98 14.07 3.62
CA ARG A 261 14.22 13.60 2.98
C ARG A 261 13.89 12.59 1.89
N ASP A 262 14.69 12.60 0.81
CA ASP A 262 14.63 11.63 -0.28
C ASP A 262 15.75 10.61 -0.12
N VAL A 263 15.42 9.33 -0.23
CA VAL A 263 16.36 8.22 -0.14
C VAL A 263 16.16 7.29 -1.33
N VAL A 264 17.16 7.22 -2.21
CA VAL A 264 17.15 6.31 -3.35
C VAL A 264 17.86 5.02 -2.99
N LEU A 265 17.23 3.89 -3.27
CA LEU A 265 17.78 2.55 -3.12
C LEU A 265 18.10 1.96 -4.52
N PRO A 266 19.31 2.11 -5.04
CA PRO A 266 19.63 1.82 -6.44
C PRO A 266 19.51 0.33 -6.80
N GLU A 267 19.63 -0.56 -5.82
CA GLU A 267 19.58 -2.01 -6.01
C GLU A 267 18.16 -2.59 -5.99
N HIS A 268 17.15 -1.76 -5.68
CA HIS A 268 15.77 -2.20 -5.53
C HIS A 268 14.85 -1.70 -6.65
N SER A 269 13.75 -2.43 -6.84
CA SER A 269 12.65 -2.04 -7.72
C SER A 269 11.52 -1.34 -6.93
N HIS A 270 10.41 -1.06 -7.59
CA HIS A 270 9.18 -0.56 -6.94
C HIS A 270 8.76 -1.37 -5.69
N PHE A 271 9.16 -2.63 -5.59
CA PHE A 271 8.73 -3.55 -4.54
C PHE A 271 9.71 -3.64 -3.36
N ILE A 272 10.26 -2.52 -2.91
CA ILE A 272 11.22 -2.43 -1.80
C ILE A 272 10.79 -3.27 -0.57
N PRO A 273 9.54 -3.20 -0.05
CA PRO A 273 9.16 -3.98 1.12
C PRO A 273 9.17 -5.49 0.88
N MET A 274 8.98 -5.92 -0.37
CA MET A 274 8.96 -7.32 -0.77
C MET A 274 10.36 -7.87 -1.03
N GLU A 275 11.25 -7.02 -1.52
CA GLU A 275 12.65 -7.37 -1.80
C GLU A 275 13.55 -7.29 -0.56
N ALA A 276 13.25 -6.36 0.36
CA ALA A 276 14.09 -6.05 1.51
C ALA A 276 13.27 -5.75 2.79
N PRO A 277 12.50 -6.72 3.33
CA PRO A 277 11.63 -6.47 4.48
C PRO A 277 12.39 -6.01 5.73
N ALA A 278 13.57 -6.55 6.02
CA ALA A 278 14.39 -6.12 7.16
C ALA A 278 14.92 -4.69 7.00
N LEU A 279 15.33 -4.30 5.79
CA LEU A 279 15.74 -2.92 5.50
C LEU A 279 14.55 -1.96 5.65
N THR A 280 13.38 -2.36 5.17
CA THR A 280 12.13 -1.60 5.34
C THR A 280 11.82 -1.39 6.83
N ALA A 281 11.94 -2.42 7.66
CA ALA A 281 11.75 -2.33 9.10
C ALA A 281 12.76 -1.36 9.76
N ALA A 282 14.03 -1.37 9.36
CA ALA A 282 15.05 -0.45 9.87
C ALA A 282 14.70 1.02 9.56
N TYR A 283 14.16 1.32 8.36
CA TYR A 283 13.63 2.66 8.05
C TYR A 283 12.39 3.02 8.88
N ILE A 284 11.49 2.07 9.10
CA ILE A 284 10.32 2.25 9.98
C ILE A 284 10.78 2.58 11.41
N LEU A 285 11.82 1.94 11.92
CA LEU A 285 12.36 2.21 13.26
C LEU A 285 13.18 3.50 13.33
N GLY A 286 13.60 4.07 12.20
CA GLY A 286 14.44 5.27 12.14
C GLY A 286 15.92 4.99 12.40
N GLU A 287 16.35 3.76 12.15
CA GLU A 287 17.74 3.31 12.29
C GLU A 287 18.58 3.64 11.06
N ARG A 288 17.94 4.20 10.02
CA ARG A 288 18.54 4.56 8.72
C ARG A 288 18.11 5.96 8.29
#